data_e7cdec16d9dc6e49c4da1ef67f331daf
#
_entry.id   e7cdec16d9dc6e49c4da1ef67f331daf
#
_cell.length_a   1.000
_cell.length_b   1.000
_cell.length_c   1.000
_cell.angle_alpha   90.00
_cell.angle_beta   90.00
_cell.angle_gamma   90.00
#
_symmetry.space_group_name_H-M   'P 1'
#
loop_
_entity.id
_entity.type
_entity.pdbx_description
1 polymer ?
#
loop_
_entity_poly.entity_id
_entity_poly.type
_entity_poly.pdbx_seq_one_letter_code
_entity_poly.pdbx_strand_id
1 'polypeptide(L)'
;MKQFLIGSYAPEGEPSIFGVELDEEKQKLRLLWEDRQVQNPSFLYLHPNCHVLYAVEERVPNGGLAVMIKTEEGWLLKERLLAGSAPCHLEMTPDARYLLVSNYMDGTIGVYRADESGMNVVQTDLVRHQGKGVNPTRQEGPHVP
;
A
#
# COMPACT_ATOMS: atom_id res chain seq x y z
N MET A 1 23.84 8.91 -4.26
CA MET A 1 23.18 7.87 -3.43
C MET A 1 21.68 7.90 -3.69
N LYS A 2 21.05 6.74 -3.78
CA LYS A 2 19.63 6.60 -4.09
C LYS A 2 18.90 6.02 -2.88
N GLN A 3 17.74 6.58 -2.56
CA GLN A 3 16.91 6.09 -1.44
C GLN A 3 15.71 5.32 -1.97
N PHE A 4 15.34 4.28 -1.24
CA PHE A 4 14.20 3.41 -1.54
C PHE A 4 13.37 3.17 -0.28
N LEU A 5 12.10 2.87 -0.49
CA LEU A 5 11.19 2.37 0.53
C LEU A 5 10.92 0.88 0.26
N ILE A 6 11.00 0.08 1.30
CA ILE A 6 10.75 -1.37 1.22
C ILE A 6 9.64 -1.70 2.20
N GLY A 7 8.57 -2.31 1.72
CA GLY A 7 7.54 -2.92 2.54
C GLY A 7 7.78 -4.42 2.71
N SER A 8 7.35 -4.98 3.82
CA SER A 8 7.49 -6.39 4.10
C SER A 8 6.27 -6.96 4.84
N TYR A 9 6.08 -8.27 4.77
CA TYR A 9 5.14 -8.94 5.66
C TYR A 9 5.70 -8.94 7.08
N ALA A 10 4.94 -8.36 8.00
CA ALA A 10 5.28 -8.35 9.42
C ALA A 10 4.01 -8.29 10.26
N PRO A 11 3.94 -9.00 11.39
CA PRO A 11 2.84 -8.90 12.32
C PRO A 11 2.77 -7.50 12.95
N GLU A 12 1.66 -7.20 13.59
CA GLU A 12 1.44 -5.93 14.25
C GLU A 12 2.55 -5.60 15.26
N GLY A 13 3.07 -4.38 15.18
CA GLY A 13 4.11 -3.87 16.07
C GLY A 13 5.55 -4.25 15.70
N GLU A 14 5.75 -5.12 14.70
CA GLU A 14 7.07 -5.44 14.18
C GLU A 14 7.47 -4.50 13.03
N PRO A 15 8.79 -4.32 12.77
CA PRO A 15 9.25 -3.51 11.65
C PRO A 15 8.70 -4.01 10.33
N SER A 16 8.07 -3.13 9.57
CA SER A 16 7.39 -3.50 8.33
C SER A 16 7.70 -2.61 7.14
N ILE A 17 8.06 -1.34 7.38
CA ILE A 17 8.52 -0.42 6.34
C ILE A 17 9.94 0.02 6.67
N PHE A 18 10.81 -0.01 5.66
CA PHE A 18 12.21 0.32 5.79
C PHE A 18 12.60 1.40 4.79
N GLY A 19 13.26 2.45 5.25
CA GLY A 19 13.98 3.38 4.39
C GLY A 19 15.42 2.91 4.24
N VAL A 20 15.85 2.72 2.99
CA VAL A 20 17.20 2.24 2.68
C VAL A 20 17.87 3.16 1.68
N GLU A 21 19.20 3.19 1.72
CA GLU A 21 20.03 3.93 0.79
C GLU A 21 20.97 2.99 0.04
N LEU A 22 21.02 3.14 -1.26
CA LEU A 22 21.98 2.42 -2.12
C LEU A 22 23.25 3.26 -2.31
N ASP A 23 24.36 2.76 -1.79
CA ASP A 23 25.70 3.20 -2.14
C ASP A 23 26.11 2.50 -3.43
N GLU A 24 26.03 3.22 -4.56
CA GLU A 24 26.28 2.65 -5.90
C GLU A 24 27.78 2.32 -6.11
N GLU A 25 28.69 3.03 -5.44
CA GLU A 25 30.13 2.78 -5.55
C GLU A 25 30.50 1.47 -4.85
N LYS A 26 29.95 1.28 -3.64
CA LYS A 26 30.18 0.06 -2.84
C LYS A 26 29.22 -1.08 -3.19
N GLN A 27 28.19 -0.80 -4.00
CA GLN A 27 27.11 -1.75 -4.34
C GLN A 27 26.45 -2.36 -3.10
N LYS A 28 26.17 -1.51 -2.09
CA LYS A 28 25.60 -1.95 -0.79
C LYS A 28 24.37 -1.14 -0.41
N LEU A 29 23.41 -1.81 0.20
CA LEU A 29 22.29 -1.17 0.85
C LEU A 29 22.63 -0.86 2.31
N ARG A 30 22.21 0.31 2.76
CA ARG A 30 22.30 0.75 4.15
C ARG A 30 20.90 1.06 4.66
N LEU A 31 20.54 0.48 5.81
CA LEU A 31 19.31 0.83 6.50
C LEU A 31 19.43 2.25 7.08
N LEU A 32 18.44 3.09 6.81
CA LEU A 32 18.34 4.45 7.34
C LEU A 32 17.39 4.52 8.53
N TRP A 33 16.22 3.91 8.40
CA TRP A 33 15.16 3.91 9.41
C TRP A 33 14.19 2.75 9.17
N GLU A 34 13.39 2.44 10.18
CA GLU A 34 12.31 1.46 10.14
C GLU A 34 11.03 2.03 10.74
N ASP A 35 9.89 1.56 10.29
CA ASP A 35 8.56 1.91 10.79
C ASP A 35 7.78 0.64 11.15
N ARG A 36 6.91 0.76 12.17
CA ARG A 36 6.15 -0.36 12.76
C ARG A 36 4.65 -0.11 12.81
N GLN A 37 4.17 0.98 12.21
CA GLN A 37 2.79 1.43 12.35
C GLN A 37 1.83 0.69 11.44
N VAL A 38 2.32 0.06 10.36
CA VAL A 38 1.53 -0.59 9.32
C VAL A 38 1.79 -2.09 9.30
N GLN A 39 0.73 -2.89 9.21
CA GLN A 39 0.83 -4.34 9.18
C GLN A 39 0.81 -4.88 7.75
N ASN A 40 1.76 -5.76 7.42
CA ASN A 40 1.89 -6.39 6.10
C ASN A 40 1.82 -5.40 4.92
N PRO A 41 2.61 -4.32 4.91
CA PRO A 41 2.62 -3.36 3.79
C PRO A 41 3.35 -3.96 2.58
N SER A 42 2.72 -4.90 1.91
CA SER A 42 3.30 -5.62 0.77
C SER A 42 3.46 -4.75 -0.48
N PHE A 43 2.77 -3.62 -0.55
CA PHE A 43 2.92 -2.64 -1.61
C PHE A 43 2.87 -1.20 -1.06
N LEU A 44 3.78 -0.38 -1.55
CA LEU A 44 3.95 1.02 -1.14
C LEU A 44 3.86 1.94 -2.35
N TYR A 45 3.29 3.12 -2.18
CA TYR A 45 3.30 4.18 -3.19
C TYR A 45 3.63 5.52 -2.55
N LEU A 46 4.73 6.13 -2.95
CA LEU A 46 5.10 7.46 -2.50
C LEU A 46 4.41 8.50 -3.39
N HIS A 47 3.62 9.37 -2.79
CA HIS A 47 2.97 10.48 -3.50
C HIS A 47 4.03 11.38 -4.19
N PRO A 48 3.77 11.94 -5.38
CA PRO A 48 4.73 12.78 -6.09
C PRO A 48 5.28 13.98 -5.30
N ASN A 49 4.53 14.49 -4.31
CA ASN A 49 5.03 15.54 -3.42
C ASN A 49 6.05 15.05 -2.37
N CYS A 50 6.30 13.75 -2.27
CA CYS A 50 7.21 13.10 -1.32
C CYS A 50 6.87 13.31 0.17
N HIS A 51 5.65 13.74 0.49
CA HIS A 51 5.19 13.97 1.87
C HIS A 51 4.11 13.00 2.33
N VAL A 52 3.56 12.21 1.42
CA VAL A 52 2.54 11.20 1.72
C VAL A 52 2.99 9.85 1.17
N LEU A 53 2.87 8.83 2.00
CA LEU A 53 3.12 7.45 1.65
C LEU A 53 1.83 6.65 1.84
N TYR A 54 1.40 5.98 0.79
CA TYR A 54 0.30 5.03 0.85
C TYR A 54 0.85 3.61 0.96
N ALA A 55 0.23 2.80 1.80
CA ALA A 55 0.60 1.41 1.97
C ALA A 55 -0.66 0.54 2.00
N VAL A 56 -0.65 -0.58 1.30
CA VAL A 56 -1.67 -1.60 1.55
C VAL A 56 -1.37 -2.26 2.89
N GLU A 57 -2.40 -2.68 3.61
CA GLU A 57 -2.28 -3.61 4.73
C GLU A 57 -2.91 -4.93 4.30
N GLU A 58 -2.06 -5.83 3.80
CA GLU A 58 -2.50 -7.10 3.21
C GLU A 58 -2.95 -8.08 4.29
N ARG A 59 -4.20 -7.97 4.66
CA ARG A 59 -4.87 -8.80 5.68
C ARG A 59 -6.13 -9.44 5.13
N VAL A 60 -6.47 -10.59 5.68
CA VAL A 60 -7.68 -11.35 5.36
C VAL A 60 -8.50 -11.50 6.64
N PRO A 61 -9.82 -11.31 6.64
CA PRO A 61 -10.68 -10.86 5.52
C PRO A 61 -10.68 -9.34 5.31
N ASN A 62 -10.19 -8.57 6.27
CA ASN A 62 -10.29 -7.11 6.29
C ASN A 62 -8.90 -6.49 6.17
N GLY A 63 -8.51 -6.17 4.95
CA GLY A 63 -7.33 -5.39 4.66
C GLY A 63 -7.57 -3.89 4.68
N GLY A 64 -6.50 -3.12 4.61
CA GLY A 64 -6.54 -1.68 4.73
C GLY A 64 -5.73 -0.94 3.66
N LEU A 65 -6.03 0.34 3.55
CA LEU A 65 -5.19 1.34 2.91
C LEU A 65 -4.71 2.30 3.99
N ALA A 66 -3.43 2.27 4.29
CA ALA A 66 -2.80 3.17 5.25
C ALA A 66 -2.33 4.45 4.54
N VAL A 67 -2.63 5.59 5.13
CA VAL A 67 -2.15 6.90 4.70
C VAL A 67 -1.17 7.41 5.75
N MET A 68 0.09 7.54 5.36
CA MET A 68 1.17 8.02 6.23
C MET A 68 1.65 9.39 5.75
N ILE A 69 1.93 10.27 6.68
CA ILE A 69 2.45 11.61 6.41
C ILE A 69 3.86 11.78 6.94
N LYS A 70 4.68 12.51 6.21
CA LYS A 70 6.04 12.82 6.62
C LYS A 70 6.04 13.97 7.62
N THR A 71 6.72 13.76 8.74
CA THR A 71 6.92 14.76 9.80
C THR A 71 8.41 14.99 10.04
N GLU A 72 8.77 15.93 10.88
CA GLU A 72 10.17 16.14 11.31
C GLU A 72 10.75 14.94 12.05
N GLU A 73 9.89 14.17 12.73
CA GLU A 73 10.27 12.99 13.51
C GLU A 73 10.25 11.67 12.71
N GLY A 74 9.81 11.72 11.45
CA GLY A 74 9.67 10.54 10.58
C GLY A 74 8.28 10.40 9.97
N TRP A 75 7.87 9.18 9.65
CA TRP A 75 6.56 8.89 9.11
C TRP A 75 5.54 8.65 10.22
N LEU A 76 4.36 9.26 10.07
CA LEU A 76 3.24 9.12 11.01
C LEU A 76 2.03 8.55 10.27
N LEU A 77 1.45 7.48 10.80
CA LEU A 77 0.18 6.95 10.32
C LEU A 77 -0.94 7.94 10.65
N LYS A 78 -1.50 8.55 9.60
CA LYS A 78 -2.60 9.51 9.73
C LYS A 78 -3.96 8.82 9.77
N GLU A 79 -4.15 7.83 8.90
CA GLU A 79 -5.46 7.20 8.70
C GLU A 79 -5.31 5.78 8.14
N ARG A 80 -6.27 4.92 8.50
CA ARG A 80 -6.53 3.65 7.84
C ARG A 80 -7.93 3.66 7.25
N LEU A 81 -8.03 3.35 5.97
CA LEU A 81 -9.32 3.10 5.32
C LEU A 81 -9.48 1.59 5.13
N LEU A 82 -10.72 1.13 5.14
CA LEU A 82 -11.01 -0.23 4.67
C LEU A 82 -10.71 -0.33 3.18
N ALA A 83 -10.09 -1.44 2.78
CA ALA A 83 -9.88 -1.74 1.38
C ALA A 83 -10.76 -2.90 0.93
N GLY A 84 -10.36 -4.09 1.21
CA GLY A 84 -11.02 -5.35 0.90
C GLY A 84 -10.22 -6.49 1.48
N SER A 85 -10.39 -7.70 0.97
CA SER A 85 -9.65 -8.85 1.45
C SER A 85 -8.34 -9.01 0.67
N ALA A 86 -7.22 -8.98 1.39
CA ALA A 86 -5.87 -9.05 0.86
C ALA A 86 -5.56 -7.97 -0.21
N PRO A 87 -5.60 -6.67 0.13
CA PRO A 87 -5.11 -5.65 -0.78
C PRO A 87 -3.62 -5.86 -1.03
N CYS A 88 -3.22 -5.99 -2.29
CA CYS A 88 -1.87 -6.41 -2.66
C CYS A 88 -1.17 -5.48 -3.65
N HIS A 89 -1.88 -4.54 -4.23
CA HIS A 89 -1.34 -3.55 -5.15
C HIS A 89 -2.13 -2.24 -5.06
N LEU A 90 -1.44 -1.14 -5.28
CA LEU A 90 -2.09 0.15 -5.47
C LEU A 90 -1.37 0.98 -6.52
N GLU A 91 -2.14 1.79 -7.23
CA GLU A 91 -1.66 2.67 -8.28
C GLU A 91 -2.34 4.02 -8.16
N MET A 92 -1.63 5.09 -8.46
CA MET A 92 -2.17 6.45 -8.47
C MET A 92 -2.26 6.96 -9.89
N THR A 93 -3.35 7.66 -10.22
CA THR A 93 -3.48 8.32 -11.52
C THR A 93 -2.39 9.38 -11.72
N PRO A 94 -1.96 9.64 -12.97
CA PRO A 94 -0.87 10.58 -13.25
C PRO A 94 -1.09 11.99 -12.71
N ASP A 95 -2.35 12.41 -12.54
CA ASP A 95 -2.73 13.69 -11.96
C ASP A 95 -2.76 13.68 -10.42
N ALA A 96 -2.39 12.56 -9.81
CA ALA A 96 -2.36 12.30 -8.36
C ALA A 96 -3.72 12.51 -7.66
N ARG A 97 -4.84 12.34 -8.36
CA ARG A 97 -6.18 12.57 -7.81
C ARG A 97 -6.89 11.30 -7.35
N TYR A 98 -6.53 10.15 -7.90
CA TYR A 98 -7.17 8.88 -7.57
C TYR A 98 -6.16 7.79 -7.30
N LEU A 99 -6.48 6.96 -6.30
CA LEU A 99 -5.79 5.70 -6.00
C LEU A 99 -6.72 4.54 -6.36
N LEU A 100 -6.17 3.53 -6.99
CA LEU A 100 -6.84 2.26 -7.24
C LEU A 100 -6.14 1.18 -6.41
N VAL A 101 -6.91 0.45 -5.61
CA VAL A 101 -6.39 -0.61 -4.73
C VAL A 101 -6.96 -1.94 -5.18
N SER A 102 -6.09 -2.86 -5.56
CA SER A 102 -6.46 -4.22 -5.96
C SER A 102 -6.56 -5.11 -4.72
N ASN A 103 -7.71 -5.77 -4.53
CA ASN A 103 -7.97 -6.70 -3.45
C ASN A 103 -8.03 -8.12 -4.01
N TYR A 104 -7.00 -8.91 -3.71
CA TYR A 104 -6.79 -10.23 -4.33
C TYR A 104 -7.88 -11.23 -3.97
N MET A 105 -8.21 -11.37 -2.67
CA MET A 105 -9.06 -12.47 -2.19
C MET A 105 -10.55 -12.26 -2.48
N ASP A 106 -11.03 -11.05 -2.58
CA ASP A 106 -12.45 -10.78 -2.88
C ASP A 106 -12.70 -10.28 -4.31
N GLY A 107 -11.65 -10.20 -5.12
CA GLY A 107 -11.76 -9.84 -6.54
C GLY A 107 -12.29 -8.45 -6.78
N THR A 108 -11.93 -7.49 -5.91
CA THR A 108 -12.42 -6.12 -6.02
C THR A 108 -11.29 -5.12 -6.31
N ILE A 109 -11.67 -3.98 -6.89
CA ILE A 109 -10.82 -2.81 -7.01
C ILE A 109 -11.52 -1.65 -6.30
N GLY A 110 -10.88 -1.13 -5.25
CA GLY A 110 -11.33 0.09 -4.59
C GLY A 110 -10.81 1.32 -5.31
N VAL A 111 -11.66 2.33 -5.49
CA VAL A 111 -11.30 3.63 -6.05
C VAL A 111 -11.37 4.67 -4.92
N TYR A 112 -10.28 5.39 -4.74
CA TYR A 112 -10.16 6.40 -3.69
C TYR A 112 -9.75 7.73 -4.29
N ARG A 113 -10.42 8.79 -3.93
CA ARG A 113 -10.04 10.15 -4.30
C ARG A 113 -9.13 10.74 -3.23
N ALA A 114 -7.99 11.25 -3.64
CA ALA A 114 -7.10 12.06 -2.81
C ALA A 114 -7.32 13.55 -3.07
N ASP A 115 -7.19 14.37 -2.05
CA ASP A 115 -7.14 15.82 -2.20
C ASP A 115 -5.78 16.27 -2.78
N GLU A 116 -5.63 17.56 -3.02
CA GLU A 116 -4.40 18.13 -3.60
C GLU A 116 -3.16 17.85 -2.74
N SER A 117 -3.31 17.78 -1.42
CA SER A 117 -2.21 17.43 -0.51
C SER A 117 -1.83 15.95 -0.55
N GLY A 118 -2.73 15.09 -1.02
CA GLY A 118 -2.63 13.63 -0.92
C GLY A 118 -2.93 13.06 0.46
N MET A 119 -3.14 13.90 1.45
CA MET A 119 -3.30 13.47 2.86
C MET A 119 -4.73 13.05 3.20
N ASN A 120 -5.72 13.58 2.50
CA ASN A 120 -7.13 13.28 2.74
C ASN A 120 -7.66 12.42 1.61
N VAL A 121 -8.04 11.19 1.97
CA VAL A 121 -8.41 10.14 1.03
C VAL A 121 -9.78 9.61 1.38
N VAL A 122 -10.64 9.48 0.37
CA VAL A 122 -12.01 8.98 0.54
C VAL A 122 -12.33 7.96 -0.54
N GLN A 123 -12.92 6.83 -0.16
CA GLN A 123 -13.39 5.85 -1.13
C GLN A 123 -14.59 6.41 -1.91
N THR A 124 -14.52 6.34 -3.24
CA THR A 124 -15.57 6.83 -4.13
C THR A 124 -16.27 5.73 -4.90
N ASP A 125 -15.61 4.57 -5.09
CA ASP A 125 -16.20 3.43 -5.78
C ASP A 125 -15.54 2.12 -5.36
N LEU A 126 -16.23 1.01 -5.63
CA LEU A 126 -15.75 -0.35 -5.43
C LEU A 126 -16.24 -1.21 -6.59
N VAL A 127 -15.34 -1.56 -7.48
CA VAL A 127 -15.62 -2.43 -8.62
C VAL A 127 -15.44 -3.88 -8.19
N ARG A 128 -16.46 -4.70 -8.38
CA ARG A 128 -16.45 -6.12 -8.06
C ARG A 128 -16.47 -6.96 -9.33
N HIS A 129 -15.46 -7.79 -9.49
CA HIS A 129 -15.39 -8.77 -10.56
C HIS A 129 -16.24 -10.00 -10.22
N GLN A 130 -16.69 -10.71 -11.25
CA GLN A 130 -17.46 -11.95 -11.11
C GLN A 130 -16.92 -12.99 -12.07
N GLY A 131 -17.04 -14.24 -11.70
CA GLY A 131 -16.62 -15.38 -12.53
C GLY A 131 -15.87 -16.42 -11.73
N LYS A 132 -15.57 -17.54 -12.37
CA LYS A 132 -14.74 -18.61 -11.83
C LYS A 132 -14.08 -19.39 -12.97
N GLY A 133 -12.95 -19.99 -12.69
CA GLY A 133 -12.24 -20.84 -13.62
C GLY A 133 -12.43 -22.33 -13.33
N VAL A 134 -11.65 -23.15 -14.00
CA VAL A 134 -11.74 -24.62 -13.92
C VAL A 134 -11.07 -25.19 -12.67
N ASN A 135 -10.18 -24.45 -12.02
CA ASN A 135 -9.50 -24.90 -10.80
C ASN A 135 -10.29 -24.48 -9.56
N PRO A 136 -10.94 -25.44 -8.85
CA PRO A 136 -11.85 -25.10 -7.75
C PRO A 136 -11.14 -24.57 -6.50
N THR A 137 -9.83 -24.69 -6.41
CA THR A 137 -9.05 -24.27 -5.24
C THR A 137 -8.32 -22.94 -5.45
N ARG A 138 -8.19 -22.49 -6.70
CA ARG A 138 -7.44 -21.28 -7.03
C ARG A 138 -8.19 -20.32 -7.96
N GLN A 139 -9.32 -20.78 -8.51
CA GLN A 139 -10.15 -20.02 -9.45
C GLN A 139 -11.62 -20.15 -9.05
N GLU A 140 -11.88 -20.28 -7.75
CA GLU A 140 -13.22 -20.33 -7.16
C GLU A 140 -13.97 -19.01 -7.33
N GLY A 141 -13.22 -17.92 -7.50
CA GLY A 141 -13.69 -16.56 -7.75
C GLY A 141 -12.62 -15.72 -8.43
N PRO A 142 -12.92 -14.45 -8.74
CA PRO A 142 -11.92 -13.53 -9.29
C PRO A 142 -10.88 -13.15 -8.23
N HIS A 143 -9.64 -13.06 -8.65
CA HIS A 143 -8.53 -12.54 -7.86
C HIS A 143 -7.88 -11.39 -8.65
N VAL A 144 -7.79 -10.20 -8.05
CA VAL A 144 -7.19 -9.02 -8.67
C VAL A 144 -5.81 -8.82 -8.07
N PRO A 145 -4.73 -9.08 -8.82
CA PRO A 145 -3.37 -8.84 -8.36
C PRO A 145 -2.97 -7.36 -8.41
#